data_c4eaeb0f6ecd70873a14ef1f439d3311
#
_entry.id   c4eaeb0f6ecd70873a14ef1f439d3311
#
_cell.length_a   1.000
_cell.length_b   1.000
_cell.length_c   1.000
_cell.angle_alpha   90.00
_cell.angle_beta   90.00
_cell.angle_gamma   90.00
#
_symmetry.space_group_name_H-M   'P 1'
#
loop_
_entity.id
_entity.type
_entity.pdbx_description
1 polymer ?
#
loop_
_entity_poly.entity_id
_entity_poly.type
_entity_poly.pdbx_seq_one_letter_code
_entity_poly.pdbx_strand_id
1 'polypeptide(L)'
;MNKFKNYIFDWSGTLVDDLGPVLDSTNRVFNYYGKDSFTRDEFCSEFCLPFKNFYDKFLPEVPMSELELLYTKFFNQSDENVFLLPGAKEILCECRNLGFKTYLLSSIKKQHFENQSAELGVSDFFDFAYTEALDKRDWITMLLKDNNISHEETLFIGDMQHDIETARHAGVFSVGVLTGYNSKEMIEVSQPDLIVNDLVELLDIIVNKS
;
A
#
# COMPACT_ATOMS: atom_id res chain seq x y z
N MET A 1 2.78 -21.78 -4.46
CA MET A 1 1.81 -20.69 -4.79
C MET A 1 0.46 -21.24 -5.30
N ASN A 2 0.36 -22.44 -5.86
CA ASN A 2 -0.84 -22.99 -6.54
C ASN A 2 -2.16 -23.04 -5.74
N LYS A 3 -2.13 -22.85 -4.43
CA LYS A 3 -3.36 -22.81 -3.61
C LYS A 3 -4.02 -21.41 -3.58
N PHE A 4 -3.27 -20.35 -3.90
CA PHE A 4 -3.78 -18.99 -3.82
C PHE A 4 -4.57 -18.64 -5.08
N LYS A 5 -5.75 -18.09 -4.88
CA LYS A 5 -6.69 -17.64 -5.92
C LYS A 5 -7.11 -16.17 -5.73
N ASN A 6 -6.81 -15.62 -4.56
CA ASN A 6 -7.20 -14.27 -4.18
C ASN A 6 -5.96 -13.47 -3.81
N TYR A 7 -5.75 -12.36 -4.48
CA TYR A 7 -4.59 -11.49 -4.36
C TYR A 7 -5.06 -10.13 -3.86
N ILE A 8 -4.69 -9.78 -2.64
CA ILE A 8 -4.91 -8.44 -2.09
C ILE A 8 -3.61 -7.66 -2.27
N PHE A 9 -3.69 -6.48 -2.82
CA PHE A 9 -2.55 -5.57 -3.00
C PHE A 9 -2.75 -4.30 -2.17
N ASP A 10 -1.68 -3.81 -1.56
CA ASP A 10 -1.60 -2.40 -1.24
C ASP A 10 -1.34 -1.59 -2.52
N TRP A 11 -1.43 -0.26 -2.41
CA TRP A 11 -1.22 0.68 -3.52
C TRP A 11 0.16 1.30 -3.49
N SER A 12 0.36 2.24 -2.57
CA SER A 12 1.56 3.05 -2.40
C SER A 12 2.77 2.20 -2.02
N GLY A 13 3.89 2.32 -2.73
CA GLY A 13 5.09 1.53 -2.47
C GLY A 13 5.01 0.06 -2.90
N THR A 14 3.82 -0.43 -3.26
CA THR A 14 3.56 -1.82 -3.69
C THR A 14 3.27 -1.90 -5.18
N LEU A 15 2.22 -1.26 -5.67
CA LEU A 15 1.85 -1.19 -7.09
C LEU A 15 2.35 0.08 -7.77
N VAL A 16 2.49 1.17 -7.01
CA VAL A 16 2.93 2.47 -7.52
C VAL A 16 4.06 3.05 -6.68
N ASP A 17 4.96 3.78 -7.34
CA ASP A 17 5.88 4.72 -6.68
C ASP A 17 5.19 6.09 -6.61
N ASP A 18 4.74 6.45 -5.43
CA ASP A 18 4.13 7.73 -5.09
C ASP A 18 4.87 8.43 -3.94
N LEU A 19 6.04 7.94 -3.56
CA LEU A 19 6.80 8.50 -2.44
C LEU A 19 7.19 9.96 -2.68
N GLY A 20 7.47 10.35 -3.93
CA GLY A 20 7.75 11.75 -4.29
C GLY A 20 6.62 12.70 -3.86
N PRO A 21 5.42 12.58 -4.43
CA PRO A 21 4.29 13.45 -4.07
C PRO A 21 3.85 13.32 -2.61
N VAL A 22 3.98 12.14 -1.99
CA VAL A 22 3.66 11.94 -0.57
C VAL A 22 4.63 12.70 0.33
N LEU A 23 5.94 12.61 0.07
CA LEU A 23 6.98 13.30 0.82
C LEU A 23 6.88 14.83 0.64
N ASP A 24 6.71 15.31 -0.61
CA ASP A 24 6.50 16.75 -0.88
C ASP A 24 5.32 17.28 -0.08
N SER A 25 4.19 16.61 -0.16
CA SER A 25 2.96 17.03 0.54
C SER A 25 3.12 17.02 2.05
N THR A 26 3.75 15.99 2.60
CA THR A 26 4.03 15.90 4.03
C THR A 26 4.96 17.01 4.47
N ASN A 27 6.05 17.26 3.76
CA ASN A 27 6.99 18.33 4.06
C ASN A 27 6.33 19.72 4.01
N ARG A 28 5.42 19.95 3.06
CA ARG A 28 4.64 21.20 3.01
C ARG A 28 3.68 21.36 4.20
N VAL A 29 3.10 20.25 4.70
CA VAL A 29 2.33 20.28 5.96
C VAL A 29 3.23 20.65 7.13
N PHE A 30 4.41 20.00 7.26
CA PHE A 30 5.35 20.28 8.33
C PHE A 30 5.85 21.71 8.30
N ASN A 31 6.24 22.21 7.13
CA ASN A 31 6.67 23.61 6.94
C ASN A 31 5.56 24.63 7.30
N TYR A 32 4.30 24.29 7.02
CA TYR A 32 3.15 25.15 7.40
C TYR A 32 3.07 25.35 8.92
N TYR A 33 3.46 24.33 9.71
CA TYR A 33 3.53 24.41 11.17
C TYR A 33 4.94 24.78 11.69
N GLY A 34 5.83 25.28 10.84
CA GLY A 34 7.18 25.72 11.22
C GLY A 34 8.11 24.61 11.65
N LYS A 35 7.88 23.37 11.18
CA LYS A 35 8.76 22.21 11.37
C LYS A 35 9.66 22.02 10.16
N ASP A 36 10.82 21.40 10.38
CA ASP A 36 11.75 21.05 9.32
C ASP A 36 11.20 19.97 8.39
N SER A 37 11.66 19.98 7.14
CA SER A 37 11.35 18.94 6.16
C SER A 37 12.12 17.66 6.45
N PHE A 38 11.51 16.52 6.16
CA PHE A 38 12.18 15.23 6.13
C PHE A 38 12.95 15.05 4.82
N THR A 39 14.11 14.44 4.90
CA THR A 39 14.70 13.73 3.76
C THR A 39 13.91 12.45 3.49
N ARG A 40 14.12 11.82 2.32
CA ARG A 40 13.49 10.54 1.99
C ARG A 40 13.77 9.47 3.04
N ASP A 41 15.03 9.32 3.44
CA ASP A 41 15.44 8.29 4.40
C ASP A 41 14.85 8.54 5.79
N GLU A 42 14.84 9.78 6.26
CA GLU A 42 14.19 10.15 7.52
C GLU A 42 12.70 9.86 7.47
N PHE A 43 12.03 10.23 6.39
CA PHE A 43 10.59 9.97 6.22
C PHE A 43 10.31 8.47 6.25
N CYS A 44 11.00 7.67 5.46
CA CYS A 44 10.82 6.21 5.42
C CYS A 44 11.11 5.53 6.77
N SER A 45 12.04 6.08 7.57
CA SER A 45 12.33 5.55 8.90
C SER A 45 11.29 5.89 9.96
N GLU A 46 10.56 6.98 9.77
CA GLU A 46 9.61 7.52 10.75
C GLU A 46 8.14 7.27 10.39
N PHE A 47 7.85 7.16 9.09
CA PHE A 47 6.47 7.02 8.61
C PHE A 47 5.90 5.64 8.96
N CYS A 48 4.71 5.63 9.51
CA CYS A 48 4.00 4.41 9.89
C CYS A 48 2.49 4.56 9.67
N LEU A 49 1.83 3.42 9.52
CA LEU A 49 0.38 3.32 9.48
C LEU A 49 -0.15 2.72 10.80
N PRO A 50 -1.31 3.14 11.26
CA PRO A 50 -2.12 4.26 10.75
C PRO A 50 -1.37 5.60 10.83
N PHE A 51 -1.46 6.44 9.79
CA PHE A 51 -0.68 7.70 9.71
C PHE A 51 -0.95 8.70 10.84
N LYS A 52 -2.04 8.50 11.60
CA LYS A 52 -2.26 9.23 12.84
C LYS A 52 -1.09 9.08 13.82
N ASN A 53 -0.52 7.90 13.93
CA ASN A 53 0.61 7.65 14.84
C ASN A 53 1.85 8.46 14.46
N PHE A 54 2.10 8.61 13.16
CA PHE A 54 3.16 9.45 12.63
C PHE A 54 2.93 10.93 12.98
N TYR A 55 1.73 11.45 12.70
CA TYR A 55 1.42 12.86 13.01
C TYR A 55 1.37 13.16 14.50
N ASP A 56 0.83 12.26 15.33
CA ASP A 56 0.81 12.40 16.80
C ASP A 56 2.24 12.55 17.38
N LYS A 57 3.24 11.93 16.75
CA LYS A 57 4.64 12.05 17.18
C LYS A 57 5.21 13.45 16.96
N PHE A 58 4.88 14.10 15.86
CA PHE A 58 5.53 15.33 15.41
C PHE A 58 4.65 16.59 15.54
N LEU A 59 3.33 16.43 15.44
CA LEU A 59 2.32 17.49 15.46
C LEU A 59 1.14 17.13 16.38
N PRO A 60 1.40 16.74 17.66
CA PRO A 60 0.36 16.18 18.55
C PRO A 60 -0.79 17.14 18.85
N GLU A 61 -0.54 18.46 18.75
CA GLU A 61 -1.54 19.49 19.05
C GLU A 61 -2.45 19.82 17.86
N VAL A 62 -2.18 19.25 16.67
CA VAL A 62 -2.94 19.56 15.46
C VAL A 62 -3.99 18.48 15.21
N PRO A 63 -5.28 18.87 15.06
CA PRO A 63 -6.33 17.91 14.76
C PRO A 63 -6.09 17.18 13.42
N MET A 64 -6.30 15.86 13.40
CA MET A 64 -6.13 15.05 12.18
C MET A 64 -6.92 15.60 10.99
N SER A 65 -8.14 16.10 11.22
CA SER A 65 -8.98 16.68 10.16
C SER A 65 -8.32 17.90 9.47
N GLU A 66 -7.54 18.69 10.21
CA GLU A 66 -6.79 19.83 9.66
C GLU A 66 -5.58 19.35 8.87
N LEU A 67 -4.84 18.37 9.41
CA LEU A 67 -3.70 17.74 8.73
C LEU A 67 -4.12 17.11 7.40
N GLU A 68 -5.23 16.37 7.38
CA GLU A 68 -5.77 15.76 6.16
C GLU A 68 -6.20 16.77 5.10
N LEU A 69 -6.79 17.89 5.52
CA LEU A 69 -7.17 18.98 4.61
C LEU A 69 -5.94 19.60 3.95
N LEU A 70 -4.92 19.91 4.75
CA LEU A 70 -3.67 20.49 4.25
C LEU A 70 -2.92 19.51 3.37
N TYR A 71 -2.78 18.26 3.80
CA TYR A 71 -2.16 17.20 3.01
C TYR A 71 -2.84 17.05 1.65
N THR A 72 -4.17 16.92 1.63
CA THR A 72 -4.94 16.78 0.38
C THR A 72 -4.74 17.99 -0.53
N LYS A 73 -4.75 19.21 0.04
CA LYS A 73 -4.48 20.44 -0.73
C LYS A 73 -3.10 20.40 -1.37
N PHE A 74 -2.08 20.04 -0.62
CA PHE A 74 -0.71 20.03 -1.11
C PHE A 74 -0.46 18.89 -2.09
N PHE A 75 -1.03 17.71 -1.82
CA PHE A 75 -0.95 16.56 -2.74
C PHE A 75 -1.54 16.90 -4.13
N ASN A 76 -2.70 17.56 -4.17
CA ASN A 76 -3.32 18.01 -5.42
C ASN A 76 -2.54 19.14 -6.13
N GLN A 77 -1.56 19.75 -5.47
CA GLN A 77 -0.69 20.80 -6.00
C GLN A 77 0.74 20.33 -6.23
N SER A 78 1.02 19.07 -5.99
CA SER A 78 2.34 18.51 -6.26
C SER A 78 2.54 18.35 -7.77
N ASP A 79 3.71 18.74 -8.23
CA ASP A 79 4.16 18.53 -9.62
C ASP A 79 4.84 17.15 -9.80
N GLU A 80 4.98 16.39 -8.73
CA GLU A 80 5.56 15.05 -8.74
C GLU A 80 4.57 14.03 -9.32
N ASN A 81 5.08 13.11 -10.10
CA ASN A 81 4.27 12.10 -10.77
C ASN A 81 4.22 10.79 -9.98
N VAL A 82 3.13 10.05 -10.16
CA VAL A 82 2.97 8.68 -9.69
C VAL A 82 3.21 7.73 -10.86
N PHE A 83 3.98 6.66 -10.63
CA PHE A 83 4.32 5.68 -11.66
C PHE A 83 4.00 4.27 -11.20
N LEU A 84 3.69 3.37 -12.14
CA LEU A 84 3.65 1.94 -11.82
C LEU A 84 5.06 1.44 -11.47
N LEU A 85 5.14 0.68 -10.40
CA LEU A 85 6.36 -0.06 -10.07
C LEU A 85 6.62 -1.20 -11.07
N PRO A 86 7.89 -1.60 -11.28
CA PRO A 86 8.22 -2.71 -12.17
C PRO A 86 7.44 -3.99 -11.80
N GLY A 87 6.84 -4.62 -12.81
CA GLY A 87 6.05 -5.84 -12.63
C GLY A 87 4.60 -5.63 -12.18
N ALA A 88 4.19 -4.40 -11.80
CA ALA A 88 2.84 -4.13 -11.28
C ALA A 88 1.74 -4.44 -12.29
N LYS A 89 1.88 -3.98 -13.52
CA LYS A 89 0.89 -4.25 -14.57
C LYS A 89 0.90 -5.71 -15.00
N GLU A 90 2.09 -6.27 -15.09
CA GLU A 90 2.32 -7.66 -15.51
C GLU A 90 1.69 -8.65 -14.53
N ILE A 91 1.86 -8.45 -13.22
CA ILE A 91 1.26 -9.34 -12.20
C ILE A 91 -0.26 -9.22 -12.20
N LEU A 92 -0.83 -8.03 -12.35
CA LEU A 92 -2.27 -7.82 -12.45
C LEU A 92 -2.84 -8.49 -13.69
N CYS A 93 -2.15 -8.38 -14.85
CA CYS A 93 -2.52 -9.07 -16.08
C CYS A 93 -2.48 -10.58 -15.90
N GLU A 94 -1.43 -11.11 -15.25
CA GLU A 94 -1.29 -12.55 -15.06
C GLU A 94 -2.32 -13.12 -14.09
N CYS A 95 -2.62 -12.41 -13.00
CA CYS A 95 -3.73 -12.78 -12.12
C CYS A 95 -5.05 -12.94 -12.90
N ARG A 96 -5.35 -11.99 -13.79
CA ARG A 96 -6.53 -12.06 -14.65
C ARG A 96 -6.48 -13.24 -15.62
N ASN A 97 -5.34 -13.50 -16.26
CA ASN A 97 -5.14 -14.61 -17.21
C ASN A 97 -5.37 -15.96 -16.54
N LEU A 98 -4.92 -16.10 -15.30
CA LEU A 98 -5.07 -17.29 -14.48
C LEU A 98 -6.45 -17.41 -13.81
N GLY A 99 -7.32 -16.42 -13.97
CA GLY A 99 -8.66 -16.36 -13.36
C GLY A 99 -8.63 -16.12 -11.85
N PHE A 100 -7.55 -15.55 -11.33
CA PHE A 100 -7.44 -15.14 -9.93
C PHE A 100 -8.22 -13.86 -9.68
N LYS A 101 -8.68 -13.70 -8.44
CA LYS A 101 -9.33 -12.48 -7.98
C LYS A 101 -8.32 -11.51 -7.42
N THR A 102 -8.49 -10.24 -7.76
CA THR A 102 -7.61 -9.17 -7.33
C THR A 102 -8.37 -8.09 -6.58
N TYR A 103 -7.85 -7.72 -5.44
CA TYR A 103 -8.44 -6.72 -4.54
C TYR A 103 -7.39 -5.67 -4.18
N LEU A 104 -7.86 -4.44 -4.00
CA LEU A 104 -7.06 -3.40 -3.36
C LEU A 104 -7.46 -3.26 -1.89
N LEU A 105 -6.48 -3.11 -1.00
CA LEU A 105 -6.69 -2.70 0.39
C LEU A 105 -5.65 -1.65 0.77
N SER A 106 -6.05 -0.39 0.77
CA SER A 106 -5.14 0.74 0.94
C SER A 106 -5.72 1.88 1.76
N SER A 107 -4.86 2.63 2.43
CA SER A 107 -5.22 3.88 3.11
C SER A 107 -5.39 5.07 2.17
N ILE A 108 -5.09 4.90 0.87
CA ILE A 108 -5.25 5.94 -0.14
C ILE A 108 -6.68 6.49 -0.18
N LYS A 109 -6.83 7.80 -0.38
CA LYS A 109 -8.15 8.40 -0.61
C LYS A 109 -8.78 7.86 -1.88
N LYS A 110 -10.08 7.55 -1.82
CA LYS A 110 -10.84 6.98 -2.94
C LYS A 110 -10.64 7.76 -4.24
N GLN A 111 -10.77 9.09 -4.18
CA GLN A 111 -10.63 9.94 -5.38
C GLN A 111 -9.21 9.89 -5.97
N HIS A 112 -8.17 9.80 -5.12
CA HIS A 112 -6.79 9.69 -5.61
C HIS A 112 -6.58 8.33 -6.29
N PHE A 113 -7.07 7.24 -5.69
CA PHE A 113 -7.00 5.92 -6.31
C PHE A 113 -7.72 5.87 -7.66
N GLU A 114 -8.97 6.38 -7.73
CA GLU A 114 -9.74 6.40 -8.97
C GLU A 114 -9.01 7.16 -10.09
N ASN A 115 -8.44 8.33 -9.79
CA ASN A 115 -7.69 9.12 -10.75
C ASN A 115 -6.40 8.39 -11.18
N GLN A 116 -5.57 8.00 -10.23
CA GLN A 116 -4.28 7.35 -10.50
C GLN A 116 -4.45 6.03 -11.25
N SER A 117 -5.37 5.17 -10.82
CA SER A 117 -5.58 3.86 -11.45
C SER A 117 -6.09 4.00 -12.89
N ALA A 118 -6.93 5.02 -13.18
CA ALA A 118 -7.39 5.33 -14.52
C ALA A 118 -6.25 5.86 -15.41
N GLU A 119 -5.45 6.82 -14.92
CA GLU A 119 -4.31 7.39 -15.64
C GLU A 119 -3.24 6.34 -15.93
N LEU A 120 -2.98 5.44 -14.98
CA LEU A 120 -2.02 4.34 -15.12
C LEU A 120 -2.58 3.15 -15.92
N GLY A 121 -3.87 3.15 -16.24
CA GLY A 121 -4.54 2.11 -17.04
C GLY A 121 -4.61 0.75 -16.32
N VAL A 122 -4.89 0.77 -15.01
CA VAL A 122 -5.00 -0.44 -14.17
C VAL A 122 -6.31 -0.55 -13.39
N SER A 123 -7.23 0.41 -13.53
CA SER A 123 -8.50 0.43 -12.79
C SER A 123 -9.32 -0.86 -12.96
N ASP A 124 -9.37 -1.39 -14.19
CA ASP A 124 -10.18 -2.55 -14.55
C ASP A 124 -9.62 -3.89 -14.05
N PHE A 125 -8.45 -3.90 -13.43
CA PHE A 125 -7.87 -5.15 -12.94
C PHE A 125 -8.42 -5.59 -11.59
N PHE A 126 -8.98 -4.67 -10.80
CA PHE A 126 -9.48 -5.00 -9.46
C PHE A 126 -10.94 -5.45 -9.49
N ASP A 127 -11.23 -6.61 -8.88
CA ASP A 127 -12.61 -7.05 -8.63
C ASP A 127 -13.29 -6.12 -7.63
N PHE A 128 -12.56 -5.64 -6.63
CA PHE A 128 -13.01 -4.61 -5.69
C PHE A 128 -11.85 -3.83 -5.09
N ALA A 129 -12.08 -2.55 -4.77
CA ALA A 129 -11.10 -1.68 -4.13
C ALA A 129 -11.62 -1.16 -2.77
N TYR A 130 -10.89 -1.49 -1.71
CA TYR A 130 -11.10 -0.99 -0.35
C TYR A 130 -10.09 0.12 -0.12
N THR A 131 -10.55 1.34 -0.26
CA THR A 131 -9.79 2.58 -0.07
C THR A 131 -10.12 3.21 1.29
N GLU A 132 -9.33 4.20 1.72
CA GLU A 132 -9.53 4.90 3.00
C GLU A 132 -9.46 3.98 4.22
N ALA A 133 -8.83 2.82 4.06
CA ALA A 133 -8.59 1.85 5.13
C ALA A 133 -7.43 2.32 6.02
N LEU A 134 -7.71 3.25 6.93
CA LEU A 134 -6.71 3.89 7.81
C LEU A 134 -6.00 2.87 8.70
N ASP A 135 -6.74 1.94 9.28
CA ASP A 135 -6.20 0.71 9.86
C ASP A 135 -6.72 -0.48 9.05
N LYS A 136 -5.85 -1.05 8.23
CA LYS A 136 -6.20 -2.15 7.33
C LYS A 136 -6.66 -3.42 8.06
N ARG A 137 -6.30 -3.59 9.35
CA ARG A 137 -6.71 -4.73 10.18
C ARG A 137 -8.22 -4.78 10.39
N ASP A 138 -8.86 -3.62 10.48
CA ASP A 138 -10.32 -3.53 10.61
C ASP A 138 -11.03 -3.91 9.30
N TRP A 139 -10.38 -3.72 8.16
CA TRP A 139 -10.97 -3.87 6.83
C TRP A 139 -10.72 -5.25 6.20
N ILE A 140 -9.60 -5.89 6.48
CA ILE A 140 -9.25 -7.17 5.83
C ILE A 140 -10.27 -8.27 6.14
N THR A 141 -10.75 -8.35 7.38
CA THR A 141 -11.77 -9.33 7.77
C THR A 141 -13.10 -9.09 7.04
N MET A 142 -13.47 -7.82 6.87
CA MET A 142 -14.65 -7.42 6.10
C MET A 142 -14.47 -7.77 4.62
N LEU A 143 -13.31 -7.45 4.02
CA LEU A 143 -12.98 -7.80 2.64
C LEU A 143 -13.15 -9.31 2.38
N LEU A 144 -12.58 -10.15 3.25
CA LEU A 144 -12.70 -11.62 3.11
C LEU A 144 -14.16 -12.06 3.15
N LYS A 145 -14.93 -11.52 4.10
CA LYS A 145 -16.35 -11.85 4.29
C LYS A 145 -17.23 -11.38 3.13
N ASP A 146 -17.09 -10.12 2.74
CA ASP A 146 -17.94 -9.50 1.71
C ASP A 146 -17.76 -10.15 0.34
N ASN A 147 -16.55 -10.64 0.05
CA ASN A 147 -16.23 -11.33 -1.20
C ASN A 147 -16.35 -12.86 -1.09
N ASN A 148 -16.72 -13.39 0.09
CA ASN A 148 -16.84 -14.83 0.34
C ASN A 148 -15.57 -15.61 -0.06
N ILE A 149 -14.39 -15.09 0.30
CA ILE A 149 -13.09 -15.68 0.02
C ILE A 149 -12.43 -16.25 1.27
N SER A 150 -11.75 -17.39 1.12
CA SER A 150 -11.04 -18.06 2.22
C SER A 150 -9.69 -17.42 2.47
N HIS A 151 -9.34 -17.18 3.74
CA HIS A 151 -8.00 -16.72 4.13
C HIS A 151 -6.89 -17.69 3.71
N GLU A 152 -7.17 -19.02 3.66
CA GLU A 152 -6.19 -20.04 3.27
C GLU A 152 -5.80 -19.97 1.79
N GLU A 153 -6.71 -19.46 0.91
CA GLU A 153 -6.51 -19.28 -0.52
C GLU A 153 -6.19 -17.82 -0.89
N THR A 154 -5.92 -16.98 0.11
CA THR A 154 -5.69 -15.54 -0.07
C THR A 154 -4.27 -15.16 0.36
N LEU A 155 -3.65 -14.26 -0.39
CA LEU A 155 -2.41 -13.60 0.02
C LEU A 155 -2.58 -12.08 0.00
N PHE A 156 -1.82 -11.38 0.86
CA PHE A 156 -1.76 -9.92 0.89
C PHE A 156 -0.32 -9.46 0.64
N ILE A 157 -0.16 -8.61 -0.36
CA ILE A 157 1.12 -8.06 -0.82
C ILE A 157 1.18 -6.60 -0.39
N GLY A 158 2.23 -6.24 0.34
CA GLY A 158 2.48 -4.88 0.79
C GLY A 158 3.94 -4.61 1.09
N ASP A 159 4.31 -3.35 1.24
CA ASP A 159 5.67 -2.86 1.45
C ASP A 159 5.91 -2.36 2.88
N MET A 160 4.90 -2.42 3.74
CA MET A 160 4.99 -1.92 5.10
C MET A 160 4.74 -3.01 6.15
N GLN A 161 5.33 -2.82 7.36
CA GLN A 161 5.05 -3.66 8.53
C GLN A 161 3.55 -3.79 8.78
N HIS A 162 2.80 -2.71 8.60
CA HIS A 162 1.34 -2.69 8.78
C HIS A 162 0.62 -3.68 7.86
N ASP A 163 1.10 -3.90 6.63
CA ASP A 163 0.51 -4.86 5.69
C ASP A 163 0.73 -6.29 6.17
N ILE A 164 1.94 -6.59 6.65
CA ILE A 164 2.29 -7.90 7.19
C ILE A 164 1.48 -8.20 8.47
N GLU A 165 1.36 -7.21 9.36
CA GLU A 165 0.52 -7.31 10.56
C GLU A 165 -0.95 -7.52 10.21
N THR A 166 -1.44 -6.83 9.18
CA THR A 166 -2.81 -6.95 8.68
C THR A 166 -3.07 -8.35 8.14
N ALA A 167 -2.17 -8.88 7.31
CA ALA A 167 -2.27 -10.24 6.79
C ALA A 167 -2.30 -11.26 7.94
N ARG A 168 -1.39 -11.14 8.89
CA ARG A 168 -1.32 -12.01 10.08
C ARG A 168 -2.60 -11.94 10.92
N HIS A 169 -3.15 -10.73 11.12
CA HIS A 169 -4.41 -10.53 11.87
C HIS A 169 -5.56 -11.36 11.30
N ALA A 170 -5.63 -11.49 9.99
CA ALA A 170 -6.68 -12.23 9.30
C ALA A 170 -6.32 -13.68 8.95
N GLY A 171 -5.11 -14.15 9.28
CA GLY A 171 -4.62 -15.48 8.91
C GLY A 171 -4.37 -15.64 7.41
N VAL A 172 -4.15 -14.54 6.70
CA VAL A 172 -3.85 -14.48 5.27
C VAL A 172 -2.34 -14.57 5.08
N PHE A 173 -1.88 -15.24 3.99
CA PHE A 173 -0.47 -15.34 3.65
C PHE A 173 0.11 -13.97 3.30
N SER A 174 1.18 -13.57 3.98
CA SER A 174 1.80 -12.26 3.87
C SER A 174 2.99 -12.26 2.92
N VAL A 175 3.01 -11.31 1.98
CA VAL A 175 4.13 -11.07 1.07
C VAL A 175 4.64 -9.65 1.27
N GLY A 176 5.88 -9.53 1.76
CA GLY A 176 6.57 -8.25 1.84
C GLY A 176 7.32 -7.95 0.54
N VAL A 177 7.09 -6.79 -0.08
CA VAL A 177 7.87 -6.28 -1.22
C VAL A 177 8.79 -5.17 -0.76
N LEU A 178 10.03 -5.13 -1.30
CA LEU A 178 11.06 -4.17 -0.88
C LEU A 178 11.14 -2.94 -1.80
N THR A 179 10.00 -2.53 -2.35
CA THR A 179 9.91 -1.42 -3.32
C THR A 179 9.41 -0.11 -2.74
N GLY A 180 8.95 -0.11 -1.49
CA GLY A 180 8.22 1.02 -0.94
C GLY A 180 8.86 1.71 0.26
N TYR A 181 8.05 1.93 1.29
CA TYR A 181 8.37 2.84 2.40
C TYR A 181 9.25 2.20 3.47
N ASN A 182 9.03 0.92 3.81
CA ASN A 182 9.81 0.29 4.87
C ASN A 182 11.08 -0.37 4.33
N SER A 183 12.15 -0.29 5.13
CA SER A 183 13.41 -0.97 4.84
C SER A 183 13.24 -2.50 4.94
N LYS A 184 14.19 -3.22 4.35
CA LYS A 184 14.21 -4.68 4.45
C LYS A 184 14.21 -5.16 5.91
N GLU A 185 14.99 -4.52 6.77
CA GLU A 185 15.09 -4.86 8.19
C GLU A 185 13.74 -4.66 8.90
N MET A 186 13.01 -3.61 8.57
CA MET A 186 11.66 -3.36 9.12
C MET A 186 10.68 -4.45 8.69
N ILE A 187 10.71 -4.83 7.41
CA ILE A 187 9.86 -5.92 6.89
C ILE A 187 10.23 -7.26 7.54
N GLU A 188 11.52 -7.59 7.67
CA GLU A 188 12.00 -8.83 8.32
C GLU A 188 11.54 -8.94 9.77
N VAL A 189 11.56 -7.84 10.53
CA VAL A 189 11.08 -7.80 11.93
C VAL A 189 9.61 -8.19 12.03
N SER A 190 8.80 -7.88 11.02
CA SER A 190 7.37 -8.23 10.97
C SER A 190 7.12 -9.70 10.64
N GLN A 191 8.17 -10.46 10.25
CA GLN A 191 8.12 -11.90 9.94
C GLN A 191 7.04 -12.26 8.90
N PRO A 192 7.12 -11.74 7.67
CA PRO A 192 6.22 -12.16 6.60
C PRO A 192 6.47 -13.61 6.18
N ASP A 193 5.48 -14.24 5.55
CA ASP A 193 5.61 -15.60 5.02
C ASP A 193 6.54 -15.66 3.80
N LEU A 194 6.63 -14.56 3.05
CA LEU A 194 7.52 -14.40 1.90
C LEU A 194 8.03 -12.96 1.82
N ILE A 195 9.31 -12.78 1.48
CA ILE A 195 9.88 -11.49 1.09
C ILE A 195 10.37 -11.61 -0.36
N VAL A 196 10.07 -10.60 -1.17
CA VAL A 196 10.57 -10.45 -2.54
C VAL A 196 11.14 -9.05 -2.74
N ASN A 197 12.11 -8.93 -3.64
CA ASN A 197 12.69 -7.62 -3.93
C ASN A 197 11.69 -6.68 -4.63
N ASP A 198 10.86 -7.25 -5.52
CA ASP A 198 9.88 -6.51 -6.32
C ASP A 198 8.75 -7.44 -6.82
N LEU A 199 7.81 -6.87 -7.57
CA LEU A 199 6.71 -7.63 -8.15
C LEU A 199 7.13 -8.50 -9.36
N VAL A 200 8.29 -8.23 -9.97
CA VAL A 200 8.84 -9.09 -11.04
C VAL A 200 9.24 -10.43 -10.45
N GLU A 201 9.97 -10.41 -9.32
CA GLU A 201 10.34 -11.63 -8.59
C GLU A 201 9.09 -12.40 -8.12
N LEU A 202 8.08 -11.70 -7.60
CA LEU A 202 6.83 -12.34 -7.19
C LEU A 202 6.11 -13.00 -8.38
N LEU A 203 6.05 -12.32 -9.51
CA LEU A 203 5.46 -12.84 -10.74
C LEU A 203 6.15 -14.13 -11.20
N ASP A 204 7.48 -14.14 -11.20
CA ASP A 204 8.27 -15.33 -11.53
C ASP A 204 7.96 -16.51 -10.60
N ILE A 205 7.76 -16.25 -9.30
CA ILE A 205 7.38 -17.27 -8.32
C ILE A 205 5.97 -17.81 -8.60
N ILE A 206 5.03 -16.98 -9.02
CA ILE A 206 3.66 -17.37 -9.34
C ILE A 206 3.66 -18.25 -10.60
N VAL A 207 4.29 -17.80 -11.68
CA VAL A 207 4.30 -18.49 -12.99
C VAL A 207 5.06 -19.81 -12.93
N ASN A 208 6.24 -19.86 -12.30
CA ASN A 208 7.08 -21.07 -12.26
C ASN A 208 6.58 -22.14 -11.28
N LYS A 209 5.60 -21.83 -10.45
CA LYS A 209 4.98 -22.75 -9.49
C LYS A 209 3.50 -23.02 -9.79
N SER A 210 3.03 -22.63 -10.99
CA SER A 210 1.65 -22.87 -11.47
C SER A 210 1.52 -24.22 -12.20
#